data_9891cc56497338e45ae3f6da79eb0f82
#
_entry.id   9891cc56497338e45ae3f6da79eb0f82
#
_cell.length_a   1.000
_cell.length_b   1.000
_cell.length_c   1.000
_cell.angle_alpha   90.00
_cell.angle_beta   90.00
_cell.angle_gamma   90.00
#
_symmetry.space_group_name_H-M   'P 1'
#
loop_
_entity.id
_entity.type
_entity.pdbx_description
1 polymer ?
#
loop_
_entity_poly.entity_id
_entity_poly.type
_entity_poly.pdbx_seq_one_letter_code
_entity_poly.pdbx_strand_id
1 'polypeptide(L)'
;MKRVCFAALCLAFMLEACRNSTSPVASSSPTSSDISSSDQVVKAYSHFIPTSSPPTNLELVISPGFHINANPASFPYLIATEVKPGKADGIAVSDKLTYPPPKMETFAFADTPLAVYEGSVTIPIPLTPAPGAKGQRTIPFEIRVQACDHEKCYPPSTLTASLPIDLDAIRR
;
A
#
# COMPACT_ATOMS: atom_id res chain seq x y z
N MET A 1 -58.72 -58.33 -34.17
CA MET A 1 -57.53 -58.78 -33.47
C MET A 1 -56.30 -58.21 -34.17
N LYS A 2 -55.80 -57.05 -33.81
CA LYS A 2 -54.49 -56.52 -34.20
C LYS A 2 -54.01 -55.54 -33.11
N ARG A 3 -52.99 -55.96 -32.37
CA ARG A 3 -52.35 -55.16 -31.31
C ARG A 3 -51.34 -54.21 -32.01
N VAL A 4 -51.49 -52.93 -31.77
CA VAL A 4 -50.54 -51.90 -32.19
C VAL A 4 -49.75 -51.48 -30.97
N CYS A 5 -48.43 -51.75 -30.97
CA CYS A 5 -47.50 -51.25 -29.98
C CYS A 5 -47.11 -49.81 -30.32
N PHE A 6 -47.40 -48.90 -29.40
CA PHE A 6 -46.87 -47.53 -29.43
C PHE A 6 -45.50 -47.50 -28.71
N ALA A 7 -44.46 -47.24 -29.48
CA ALA A 7 -43.15 -46.97 -28.94
C ALA A 7 -43.09 -45.49 -28.49
N ALA A 8 -42.94 -45.25 -27.19
CA ALA A 8 -42.68 -43.94 -26.64
C ALA A 8 -41.19 -43.60 -26.73
N LEU A 9 -40.88 -42.56 -27.51
CA LEU A 9 -39.54 -42.01 -27.66
C LEU A 9 -39.31 -40.99 -26.54
N CYS A 10 -38.56 -41.37 -25.49
CA CYS A 10 -38.08 -40.45 -24.46
C CYS A 10 -36.89 -39.64 -24.96
N LEU A 11 -37.15 -38.36 -25.24
CA LEU A 11 -36.09 -37.39 -25.55
C LEU A 11 -35.54 -36.85 -24.22
N ALA A 12 -34.37 -37.33 -23.80
CA ALA A 12 -33.64 -36.81 -22.64
C ALA A 12 -32.94 -35.53 -23.02
N PHE A 13 -33.43 -34.40 -22.49
CA PHE A 13 -32.75 -33.10 -22.55
C PHE A 13 -31.64 -33.06 -21.51
N MET A 14 -30.41 -33.21 -21.96
CA MET A 14 -29.22 -32.95 -21.12
C MET A 14 -29.07 -31.45 -20.97
N LEU A 15 -29.46 -30.89 -19.82
CA LEU A 15 -29.02 -29.54 -19.38
C LEU A 15 -27.59 -29.66 -18.87
N GLU A 16 -26.63 -29.25 -19.67
CA GLU A 16 -25.27 -28.98 -19.20
C GLU A 16 -25.28 -27.66 -18.43
N ALA A 17 -25.32 -27.74 -17.09
CA ALA A 17 -25.08 -26.63 -16.21
C ALA A 17 -23.59 -26.28 -16.22
N CYS A 18 -23.21 -25.23 -16.95
CA CYS A 18 -21.90 -24.58 -16.82
C CYS A 18 -21.75 -24.05 -15.39
N ARG A 19 -21.10 -24.85 -14.54
CA ARG A 19 -20.62 -24.36 -13.22
C ARG A 19 -19.43 -23.46 -13.47
N ASN A 20 -19.67 -22.17 -13.44
CA ASN A 20 -18.63 -21.16 -13.36
C ASN A 20 -17.96 -21.27 -11.98
N SER A 21 -16.90 -22.07 -11.88
CA SER A 21 -16.08 -22.14 -10.66
C SER A 21 -15.20 -20.90 -10.58
N THR A 22 -15.72 -19.83 -9.99
CA THR A 22 -14.91 -18.72 -9.55
C THR A 22 -14.14 -19.18 -8.32
N SER A 23 -12.94 -19.68 -8.50
CA SER A 23 -12.02 -19.94 -7.38
C SER A 23 -11.66 -18.60 -6.75
N PRO A 24 -11.83 -18.42 -5.43
CA PRO A 24 -11.30 -17.24 -4.75
C PRO A 24 -9.77 -17.27 -4.91
N VAL A 25 -9.20 -16.21 -5.49
CA VAL A 25 -7.76 -15.98 -5.44
C VAL A 25 -7.41 -15.75 -3.98
N ALA A 26 -6.91 -16.78 -3.32
CA ALA A 26 -6.34 -16.65 -1.99
C ALA A 26 -5.11 -15.75 -2.12
N SER A 27 -5.21 -14.52 -1.60
CA SER A 27 -4.08 -13.63 -1.42
C SER A 27 -3.18 -14.26 -0.34
N SER A 28 -2.21 -15.06 -0.75
CA SER A 28 -1.24 -15.64 0.16
C SER A 28 -0.31 -14.54 0.64
N SER A 29 -0.42 -14.17 1.92
CA SER A 29 0.61 -13.36 2.58
C SER A 29 1.94 -14.13 2.55
N PRO A 30 3.08 -13.46 2.29
CA PRO A 30 4.38 -14.14 2.31
C PRO A 30 4.67 -14.69 3.71
N THR A 31 5.23 -15.88 3.77
CA THR A 31 5.68 -16.49 5.03
C THR A 31 6.99 -15.85 5.47
N SER A 32 7.18 -15.60 6.76
CA SER A 32 8.38 -14.95 7.33
C SER A 32 9.71 -15.63 6.95
N SER A 33 9.69 -16.92 6.61
CA SER A 33 10.87 -17.67 6.17
C SER A 33 11.43 -17.24 4.82
N ASP A 34 10.59 -16.63 3.97
CA ASP A 34 10.97 -16.28 2.59
C ASP A 34 11.35 -14.79 2.44
N ILE A 35 11.21 -14.00 3.51
CA ILE A 35 11.49 -12.58 3.50
C ILE A 35 12.97 -12.32 3.77
N SER A 36 13.63 -11.62 2.85
CA SER A 36 15.04 -11.23 2.95
C SER A 36 15.25 -9.71 3.10
N SER A 37 14.25 -8.88 2.78
CA SER A 37 14.33 -7.42 2.86
C SER A 37 12.95 -6.78 3.02
N SER A 38 12.92 -5.55 3.50
CA SER A 38 11.70 -4.83 3.88
C SER A 38 10.78 -4.50 2.69
N ASP A 39 11.31 -4.30 1.48
CA ASP A 39 10.55 -3.99 0.26
C ASP A 39 9.67 -5.15 -0.23
N GLN A 40 9.90 -6.37 0.25
CA GLN A 40 9.07 -7.52 -0.07
C GLN A 40 7.70 -7.46 0.63
N VAL A 41 7.63 -6.80 1.79
CA VAL A 41 6.42 -6.71 2.62
C VAL A 41 5.86 -5.30 2.77
N VAL A 42 6.53 -4.29 2.22
CA VAL A 42 6.05 -2.90 2.23
C VAL A 42 5.95 -2.39 0.80
N LYS A 43 4.82 -1.76 0.47
CA LYS A 43 4.59 -1.09 -0.81
C LYS A 43 4.26 0.37 -0.58
N ALA A 44 4.68 1.23 -1.52
CA ALA A 44 4.42 2.67 -1.48
C ALA A 44 3.58 3.10 -2.68
N TYR A 45 2.54 3.86 -2.42
CA TYR A 45 1.65 4.44 -3.42
C TYR A 45 1.54 5.94 -3.20
N SER A 46 1.35 6.68 -4.26
CA SER A 46 1.13 8.13 -4.20
C SER A 46 -0.24 8.49 -4.75
N HIS A 47 -0.92 9.43 -4.13
CA HIS A 47 -2.27 9.81 -4.49
C HIS A 47 -2.36 11.33 -4.65
N PHE A 48 -2.95 11.78 -5.77
CA PHE A 48 -3.33 13.15 -6.01
C PHE A 48 -4.85 13.27 -6.02
N ILE A 49 -5.39 13.97 -5.02
CA ILE A 49 -6.83 14.18 -4.83
C ILE A 49 -7.05 15.70 -4.77
N PRO A 50 -7.37 16.38 -5.88
CA PRO A 50 -7.41 17.85 -5.95
C PRO A 50 -8.37 18.51 -4.95
N THR A 51 -9.39 17.77 -4.51
CA THR A 51 -10.42 18.25 -3.57
C THR A 51 -10.07 18.04 -2.10
N SER A 52 -8.95 17.35 -1.80
CA SER A 52 -8.50 17.14 -0.42
C SER A 52 -7.56 18.26 0.05
N SER A 53 -7.32 18.33 1.37
CA SER A 53 -6.35 19.26 1.97
C SER A 53 -5.45 18.50 2.97
N PRO A 54 -4.18 18.27 2.64
CA PRO A 54 -3.51 18.56 1.37
C PRO A 54 -4.02 17.68 0.23
N PRO A 55 -3.83 18.12 -1.03
CA PRO A 55 -4.31 17.36 -2.20
C PRO A 55 -3.46 16.13 -2.53
N THR A 56 -2.39 15.91 -1.79
CA THR A 56 -1.37 14.89 -2.09
C THR A 56 -1.02 14.09 -0.84
N ASN A 57 -1.01 12.77 -1.02
CA ASN A 57 -0.71 11.81 0.03
C ASN A 57 0.22 10.72 -0.48
N LEU A 58 1.05 10.19 0.39
CA LEU A 58 1.78 8.94 0.20
C LEU A 58 1.15 7.88 1.10
N GLU A 59 0.85 6.72 0.55
CA GLU A 59 0.33 5.57 1.27
C GLU A 59 1.37 4.46 1.31
N LEU A 60 1.68 3.96 2.51
CA LEU A 60 2.48 2.77 2.72
C LEU A 60 1.56 1.63 3.11
N VAL A 61 1.62 0.54 2.36
CA VAL A 61 0.85 -0.68 2.63
C VAL A 61 1.81 -1.74 3.14
N ILE A 62 1.60 -2.16 4.39
CA ILE A 62 2.38 -3.17 5.09
C ILE A 62 1.61 -4.49 5.06
N SER A 63 2.26 -5.57 4.66
CA SER A 63 1.67 -6.90 4.61
C SER A 63 1.22 -7.38 6.00
N PRO A 64 0.14 -8.14 6.11
CA PRO A 64 -0.31 -8.70 7.39
C PRO A 64 0.79 -9.51 8.10
N GLY A 65 0.90 -9.34 9.42
CA GLY A 65 1.94 -9.97 10.25
C GLY A 65 3.26 -9.21 10.30
N PHE A 66 3.36 -8.07 9.59
CA PHE A 66 4.53 -7.20 9.60
C PHE A 66 4.16 -5.80 10.10
N HIS A 67 5.18 -5.09 10.58
CA HIS A 67 5.11 -3.69 10.97
C HIS A 67 6.37 -2.97 10.50
N ILE A 68 6.32 -1.64 10.45
CA ILE A 68 7.49 -0.78 10.22
C ILE A 68 7.62 0.19 11.40
N ASN A 69 8.86 0.59 11.71
CA ASN A 69 9.07 1.58 12.76
C ASN A 69 8.43 2.92 12.39
N ALA A 70 7.80 3.57 13.35
CA ALA A 70 7.23 4.89 13.16
C ALA A 70 8.30 5.99 12.97
N ASN A 71 7.84 7.21 12.73
CA ASN A 71 8.70 8.40 12.79
C ASN A 71 8.10 9.42 13.78
N PRO A 72 8.81 9.70 14.91
CA PRO A 72 10.12 9.14 15.27
C PRO A 72 10.04 7.65 15.68
N ALA A 73 11.16 6.93 15.52
CA ALA A 73 11.29 5.58 16.05
C ALA A 73 11.47 5.63 17.58
N SER A 74 11.07 4.56 18.28
CA SER A 74 11.15 4.49 19.75
C SER A 74 12.58 4.52 20.30
N PHE A 75 13.56 4.05 19.54
CA PHE A 75 14.96 4.02 19.95
C PHE A 75 15.89 4.45 18.82
N PRO A 76 17.08 5.04 19.16
CA PRO A 76 18.04 5.52 18.16
C PRO A 76 18.64 4.45 17.24
N TYR A 77 18.61 3.18 17.67
CA TYR A 77 19.12 2.06 16.88
C TYR A 77 18.10 1.49 15.89
N LEU A 78 16.83 1.87 16.03
CA LEU A 78 15.78 1.49 15.09
C LEU A 78 15.78 2.43 13.87
N ILE A 79 15.54 1.87 12.70
CA ILE A 79 15.41 2.65 11.47
C ILE A 79 13.98 3.20 11.38
N ALA A 80 13.83 4.50 11.58
CA ALA A 80 12.55 5.17 11.41
C ALA A 80 12.08 5.11 9.94
N THR A 81 10.77 5.14 9.75
CA THR A 81 10.18 5.39 8.42
C THR A 81 10.46 6.83 8.01
N GLU A 82 11.20 7.03 6.91
CA GLU A 82 11.55 8.35 6.39
C GLU A 82 11.07 8.51 4.95
N VAL A 83 10.42 9.62 4.67
CA VAL A 83 10.02 10.02 3.32
C VAL A 83 10.81 11.24 2.91
N LYS A 84 11.52 11.15 1.79
CA LYS A 84 12.28 12.25 1.20
C LYS A 84 11.68 12.62 -0.16
N PRO A 85 11.02 13.78 -0.26
CA PRO A 85 10.54 14.28 -1.54
C PRO A 85 11.72 14.73 -2.39
N GLY A 86 11.70 14.37 -3.66
CA GLY A 86 12.60 14.91 -4.66
C GLY A 86 12.12 16.26 -5.18
N LYS A 87 12.90 16.84 -6.08
CA LYS A 87 12.60 18.15 -6.70
C LYS A 87 11.65 17.98 -7.89
N ALA A 88 10.76 18.95 -8.04
CA ALA A 88 9.93 19.12 -9.24
C ALA A 88 9.84 20.61 -9.57
N ASP A 89 9.94 20.94 -10.85
CA ASP A 89 9.94 22.34 -11.30
C ASP A 89 8.63 23.04 -10.98
N GLY A 90 8.73 24.22 -10.40
CA GLY A 90 7.59 25.05 -10.06
C GLY A 90 6.74 24.53 -8.87
N ILE A 91 7.30 23.63 -8.06
CA ILE A 91 6.65 23.13 -6.84
C ILE A 91 7.68 23.09 -5.71
N ALA A 92 7.31 23.66 -4.58
CA ALA A 92 7.99 23.42 -3.32
C ALA A 92 7.26 22.31 -2.56
N VAL A 93 7.98 21.25 -2.19
CA VAL A 93 7.50 20.18 -1.31
C VAL A 93 8.21 20.35 0.03
N SER A 94 7.46 20.28 1.13
CA SER A 94 8.05 20.35 2.47
C SER A 94 8.91 19.11 2.74
N ASP A 95 10.10 19.30 3.23
CA ASP A 95 10.98 18.26 3.76
C ASP A 95 10.61 17.88 5.21
N LYS A 96 9.81 18.74 5.86
CA LYS A 96 9.26 18.50 7.20
C LYS A 96 7.84 17.94 7.08
N LEU A 97 7.75 16.62 7.01
CA LEU A 97 6.48 15.93 6.92
C LEU A 97 5.91 15.64 8.31
N THR A 98 4.58 15.67 8.41
CA THR A 98 3.87 15.22 9.60
C THR A 98 3.49 13.76 9.42
N TYR A 99 4.05 12.91 10.26
CA TYR A 99 3.71 11.49 10.26
C TYR A 99 2.46 11.24 11.12
N PRO A 100 1.63 10.25 10.77
CA PRO A 100 0.45 9.91 11.57
C PRO A 100 0.85 9.36 12.94
N PRO A 101 -0.06 9.41 13.92
CA PRO A 101 0.18 8.81 15.24
C PRO A 101 0.48 7.31 15.10
N PRO A 102 1.53 6.82 15.78
CA PRO A 102 1.87 5.41 15.74
C PRO A 102 0.95 4.58 16.63
N LYS A 103 0.90 3.27 16.36
CA LYS A 103 0.44 2.27 17.31
C LYS A 103 1.61 1.92 18.26
N MET A 104 1.33 1.83 19.56
CA MET A 104 2.28 1.30 20.53
C MET A 104 2.06 -0.21 20.67
N GLU A 105 3.05 -1.02 20.32
CA GLU A 105 2.95 -2.46 20.30
C GLU A 105 4.11 -3.12 21.06
N THR A 106 3.81 -4.22 21.78
CA THR A 106 4.81 -4.98 22.54
C THR A 106 5.25 -6.22 21.75
N PHE A 107 6.55 -6.37 21.59
CA PHE A 107 7.16 -7.48 20.87
C PHE A 107 8.06 -8.30 21.79
N ALA A 108 8.20 -9.60 21.51
CA ALA A 108 9.01 -10.52 22.33
C ALA A 108 10.51 -10.13 22.40
N PHE A 109 10.99 -9.37 21.42
CA PHE A 109 12.37 -8.90 21.33
C PHE A 109 12.62 -7.52 21.96
N ALA A 110 11.59 -6.88 22.56
CA ALA A 110 11.68 -5.52 23.10
C ALA A 110 11.10 -5.46 24.52
N ASP A 111 11.84 -4.88 25.45
CA ASP A 111 11.42 -4.75 26.86
C ASP A 111 10.31 -3.70 27.07
N THR A 112 10.10 -2.82 26.10
CA THR A 112 9.09 -1.77 26.15
C THR A 112 8.33 -1.66 24.83
N PRO A 113 7.09 -1.15 24.83
CA PRO A 113 6.32 -0.97 23.60
C PRO A 113 7.05 -0.10 22.57
N LEU A 114 6.99 -0.51 21.31
CA LEU A 114 7.56 0.22 20.19
C LEU A 114 6.48 0.99 19.44
N ALA A 115 6.83 2.18 18.96
CA ALA A 115 6.02 2.97 18.06
C ALA A 115 6.13 2.43 16.63
N VAL A 116 5.05 1.88 16.11
CA VAL A 116 5.03 1.18 14.81
C VAL A 116 3.84 1.59 13.95
N TYR A 117 3.95 1.27 12.66
CA TYR A 117 2.85 1.30 11.72
C TYR A 117 2.58 -0.10 11.18
N GLU A 118 1.29 -0.41 11.04
CA GLU A 118 0.77 -1.67 10.49
C GLU A 118 -0.33 -1.39 9.46
N GLY A 119 -0.57 -2.32 8.56
CA GLY A 119 -1.62 -2.21 7.57
C GLY A 119 -1.38 -1.08 6.58
N SER A 120 -2.29 -0.12 6.47
CA SER A 120 -2.16 1.04 5.58
C SER A 120 -1.92 2.32 6.37
N VAL A 121 -0.90 3.06 5.98
CA VAL A 121 -0.47 4.32 6.62
C VAL A 121 -0.43 5.42 5.58
N THR A 122 -1.18 6.50 5.82
CA THR A 122 -1.23 7.66 4.93
C THR A 122 -0.43 8.82 5.50
N ILE A 123 0.55 9.29 4.74
CA ILE A 123 1.43 10.42 5.08
C ILE A 123 1.03 11.59 4.17
N PRO A 124 0.48 12.68 4.74
CA PRO A 124 0.16 13.89 3.98
C PRO A 124 1.42 14.54 3.42
N ILE A 125 1.39 14.95 2.15
CA ILE A 125 2.50 15.62 1.47
C ILE A 125 2.10 17.06 1.16
N PRO A 126 2.40 18.03 2.02
CA PRO A 126 2.15 19.43 1.73
C PRO A 126 3.02 19.92 0.58
N LEU A 127 2.40 20.55 -0.40
CA LEU A 127 3.10 21.15 -1.52
C LEU A 127 2.58 22.57 -1.79
N THR A 128 3.47 23.41 -2.33
CA THR A 128 3.15 24.80 -2.69
C THR A 128 3.59 25.04 -4.12
N PRO A 129 2.65 25.21 -5.06
CA PRO A 129 2.98 25.63 -6.42
C PRO A 129 3.58 27.02 -6.44
N ALA A 130 4.63 27.23 -7.25
CA ALA A 130 5.18 28.54 -7.49
C ALA A 130 4.17 29.45 -8.21
N PRO A 131 4.24 30.79 -8.04
CA PRO A 131 3.40 31.71 -8.77
C PRO A 131 3.52 31.48 -10.28
N GLY A 132 2.39 31.29 -10.94
CA GLY A 132 2.34 31.06 -12.40
C GLY A 132 2.68 29.64 -12.87
N ALA A 133 3.12 28.72 -12.01
CA ALA A 133 3.35 27.32 -12.40
C ALA A 133 2.05 26.65 -12.89
N LYS A 134 2.11 25.91 -14.01
CA LYS A 134 0.96 25.27 -14.66
C LYS A 134 1.34 23.91 -15.23
N GLY A 135 0.31 23.15 -15.59
CA GLY A 135 0.43 21.87 -16.27
C GLY A 135 0.87 20.74 -15.34
N GLN A 136 1.23 19.63 -15.95
CA GLN A 136 1.54 18.41 -15.23
C GLN A 136 2.99 18.38 -14.72
N ARG A 137 3.19 17.81 -13.54
CA ARG A 137 4.49 17.57 -12.92
C ARG A 137 4.50 16.18 -12.30
N THR A 138 5.70 15.68 -12.04
CA THR A 138 5.88 14.44 -11.29
C THR A 138 6.89 14.70 -10.17
N ILE A 139 6.52 14.36 -8.96
CA ILE A 139 7.39 14.46 -7.77
C ILE A 139 7.86 13.06 -7.43
N PRO A 140 9.17 12.77 -7.50
CA PRO A 140 9.72 11.51 -7.03
C PRO A 140 9.85 11.51 -5.51
N PHE A 141 9.72 10.33 -4.90
CA PHE A 141 9.94 10.10 -3.47
C PHE A 141 10.88 8.94 -3.25
N GLU A 142 11.76 9.09 -2.27
CA GLU A 142 12.51 8.00 -1.66
C GLU A 142 11.95 7.74 -0.28
N ILE A 143 11.63 6.47 0.02
CA ILE A 143 11.01 6.08 1.27
C ILE A 143 11.88 4.99 1.92
N ARG A 144 12.56 5.34 3.01
CA ARG A 144 13.34 4.39 3.81
C ARG A 144 12.44 3.74 4.83
N VAL A 145 12.44 2.41 4.87
CA VAL A 145 11.65 1.60 5.81
C VAL A 145 12.48 0.45 6.35
N GLN A 146 12.17 0.02 7.57
CA GLN A 146 12.61 -1.25 8.12
C GLN A 146 11.39 -2.01 8.61
N ALA A 147 11.10 -3.13 7.97
CA ALA A 147 10.03 -4.04 8.37
C ALA A 147 10.52 -5.05 9.40
N CYS A 148 9.64 -5.38 10.33
CA CYS A 148 9.85 -6.42 11.34
C CYS A 148 8.59 -7.30 11.39
N ASP A 149 8.75 -8.53 11.82
CA ASP A 149 7.68 -9.41 12.31
C ASP A 149 7.68 -9.46 13.85
N HIS A 150 7.02 -10.44 14.43
CA HIS A 150 6.99 -10.59 15.89
C HIS A 150 8.31 -11.06 16.51
N GLU A 151 9.26 -11.56 15.72
CA GLU A 151 10.49 -12.18 16.18
C GLU A 151 11.74 -11.39 15.83
N LYS A 152 11.75 -10.73 14.66
CA LYS A 152 12.94 -10.08 14.12
C LYS A 152 12.63 -8.93 13.19
N CYS A 153 13.65 -8.08 12.96
CA CYS A 153 13.63 -7.06 11.92
C CYS A 153 14.45 -7.51 10.70
N TYR A 154 13.96 -7.11 9.53
CA TYR A 154 14.60 -7.41 8.24
C TYR A 154 15.55 -6.28 7.83
N PRO A 155 16.48 -6.53 6.92
CA PRO A 155 17.29 -5.47 6.32
C PRO A 155 16.42 -4.32 5.82
N PRO A 156 16.78 -3.06 6.11
CA PRO A 156 16.03 -1.90 5.65
C PRO A 156 16.10 -1.79 4.13
N SER A 157 15.05 -1.24 3.54
CA SER A 157 14.95 -0.97 2.10
C SER A 157 14.62 0.49 1.84
N THR A 158 15.01 0.98 0.67
CA THR A 158 14.55 2.24 0.12
C THR A 158 13.58 1.96 -1.02
N LEU A 159 12.31 2.30 -0.79
CA LEU A 159 11.26 2.24 -1.80
C LEU A 159 11.26 3.53 -2.60
N THR A 160 10.71 3.49 -3.81
CA THR A 160 10.47 4.68 -4.63
C THR A 160 9.00 4.81 -4.97
N ALA A 161 8.50 6.03 -5.00
CA ALA A 161 7.18 6.36 -5.51
C ALA A 161 7.27 7.62 -6.39
N SER A 162 6.34 7.77 -7.31
CA SER A 162 6.25 8.94 -8.18
C SER A 162 4.84 9.47 -8.15
N LEU A 163 4.68 10.75 -7.80
CA LEU A 163 3.39 11.41 -7.69
C LEU A 163 3.17 12.32 -8.92
N PRO A 164 2.35 11.88 -9.88
CA PRO A 164 1.88 12.75 -10.95
C PRO A 164 0.83 13.73 -10.39
N ILE A 165 0.99 15.01 -10.66
CA ILE A 165 0.07 16.05 -10.25
C ILE A 165 -0.28 16.98 -11.41
N ASP A 166 -1.49 17.51 -11.40
CA ASP A 166 -1.94 18.57 -12.32
C ASP A 166 -2.06 19.89 -11.53
N LEU A 167 -1.15 20.83 -11.81
CA LEU A 167 -1.13 22.13 -11.14
C LEU A 167 -2.35 22.99 -11.45
N ASP A 168 -2.97 22.78 -12.61
CA ASP A 168 -4.17 23.52 -12.98
C ASP A 168 -5.39 23.05 -12.18
N ALA A 169 -5.37 21.81 -11.68
CA ALA A 169 -6.43 21.25 -10.82
C ALA A 169 -6.35 21.73 -9.35
N ILE A 170 -5.17 22.08 -8.85
CA ILE A 170 -4.99 22.54 -7.45
C ILE A 170 -5.58 23.93 -7.21
N ARG A 171 -5.71 24.76 -8.23
CA ARG A 171 -6.07 26.18 -8.14
C ARG A 171 -7.57 26.47 -8.24
N ARG A 172 -8.40 25.44 -8.25
CA ARG A 172 -9.85 25.62 -8.44
C ARG A 172 -10.62 25.68 -7.12
#